data_c2050df2da318c581bc8583c0b854900
#
_entry.id   c2050df2da318c581bc8583c0b854900
#
_cell.length_a   1.000
_cell.length_b   1.000
_cell.length_c   1.000
_cell.angle_alpha   90.00
_cell.angle_beta   90.00
_cell.angle_gamma   90.00
#
_symmetry.space_group_name_H-M   'P 1'
#
loop_
_entity.id
_entity.type
_entity.pdbx_description
1 polymer ?
#
loop_
_entity_poly.entity_id
_entity_poly.type
_entity_poly.pdbx_seq_one_letter_code
_entity_poly.pdbx_strand_id
1 'polypeptide(L)'
;GGMTQPLAAGMEIKSGDVVRTGSGARAYLMLAEGSRVKLGESARFSVHTRSLQPEKTFRGALDVLAGAFRFTTGKLKKALPRDVAIRVGTATIGIRGTDVWGKTDKDGDLVALLEGRIEITRAGQVTEMAEPLTYFDAPAGRAAVVKPLDPEVFKKLARQTEILAGDGAASARGKRSILAGSADSEAGALAIYDQARDAGFAARIRPREVEGGGWTYDVVLGGYASAAEAQSAAVRFKTATGLAAAVRR
;
A
#
# COMPACT_ATOMS: atom_id res chain seq x y z
N GLY A 1 2.50 4.37 22.43
CA GLY A 1 2.48 3.45 21.27
C GLY A 1 1.13 3.54 20.60
N GLY A 2 1.09 3.82 19.29
CA GLY A 2 -0.16 3.88 18.54
C GLY A 2 -0.77 2.48 18.40
N MET A 3 -2.11 2.42 18.32
CA MET A 3 -2.82 1.18 18.04
C MET A 3 -2.53 0.75 16.60
N THR A 4 -2.16 -0.51 16.40
CA THR A 4 -2.05 -1.14 15.08
C THR A 4 -3.33 -1.88 14.77
N GLN A 5 -3.92 -1.64 13.59
CA GLN A 5 -5.12 -2.32 13.14
C GLN A 5 -4.94 -2.76 11.67
N PRO A 6 -5.57 -3.86 11.24
CA PRO A 6 -5.54 -4.28 9.85
C PRO A 6 -6.16 -3.21 8.96
N LEU A 7 -5.47 -2.88 7.86
CA LEU A 7 -6.01 -1.99 6.84
C LEU A 7 -7.03 -2.73 5.98
N ALA A 8 -8.23 -2.18 5.87
CA ALA A 8 -9.29 -2.71 5.01
C ALA A 8 -9.69 -1.66 3.96
N ALA A 9 -10.16 -2.12 2.80
CA ALA A 9 -10.68 -1.23 1.76
C ALA A 9 -11.85 -0.39 2.29
N GLY A 10 -11.82 0.91 2.02
CA GLY A 10 -12.79 1.88 2.53
C GLY A 10 -12.46 2.50 3.90
N MET A 11 -11.35 2.10 4.53
CA MET A 11 -10.88 2.77 5.74
C MET A 11 -10.27 4.13 5.39
N GLU A 12 -10.54 5.10 6.24
CA GLU A 12 -9.93 6.42 6.17
C GLU A 12 -8.54 6.40 6.81
N ILE A 13 -7.56 6.97 6.10
CA ILE A 13 -6.20 7.20 6.59
C ILE A 13 -6.08 8.66 7.00
N LYS A 14 -5.75 8.90 8.24
CA LYS A 14 -5.61 10.25 8.81
C LYS A 14 -4.18 10.75 8.71
N SER A 15 -4.03 12.07 8.80
CA SER A 15 -2.71 12.70 8.89
C SER A 15 -1.94 12.18 10.09
N GLY A 16 -0.72 11.69 9.86
CA GLY A 16 0.14 11.07 10.85
C GLY A 16 0.05 9.54 10.94
N ASP A 17 -0.95 8.93 10.28
CA ASP A 17 -1.03 7.47 10.23
C ASP A 17 0.12 6.88 9.42
N VAL A 18 0.54 5.69 9.83
CA VAL A 18 1.56 4.91 9.13
C VAL A 18 0.92 3.65 8.55
N VAL A 19 0.92 3.55 7.23
CA VAL A 19 0.50 2.35 6.49
C VAL A 19 1.70 1.44 6.31
N ARG A 20 1.53 0.15 6.61
CA ARG A 20 2.53 -0.90 6.39
C ARG A 20 1.91 -2.01 5.56
N THR A 21 2.67 -2.52 4.61
CA THR A 21 2.32 -3.72 3.85
C THR A 21 3.23 -4.88 4.27
N GLY A 22 2.68 -6.07 4.39
CA GLY A 22 3.46 -7.29 4.61
C GLY A 22 4.12 -7.81 3.31
N SER A 23 4.81 -8.95 3.42
CA SER A 23 5.35 -9.66 2.26
C SER A 23 4.23 -10.07 1.30
N GLY A 24 4.43 -9.86 0.00
CA GLY A 24 3.45 -10.11 -1.05
C GLY A 24 2.20 -9.22 -1.01
N ALA A 25 2.06 -8.36 0.00
CA ALA A 25 0.91 -7.46 0.12
C ALA A 25 1.12 -6.16 -0.67
N ARG A 26 0.01 -5.56 -1.08
CA ARG A 26 -0.03 -4.25 -1.75
C ARG A 26 -1.17 -3.42 -1.19
N ALA A 27 -1.04 -2.10 -1.26
CA ALA A 27 -2.10 -1.19 -0.87
C ALA A 27 -2.32 -0.13 -1.94
N TYR A 28 -3.59 0.27 -2.10
CA TYR A 28 -3.99 1.38 -2.96
C TYR A 28 -4.69 2.42 -2.10
N LEU A 29 -4.15 3.62 -2.08
CA LEU A 29 -4.67 4.75 -1.32
C LEU A 29 -5.12 5.84 -2.27
N MET A 30 -6.24 6.48 -1.96
CA MET A 30 -6.72 7.67 -2.66
C MET A 30 -6.64 8.85 -1.69
N LEU A 31 -5.91 9.89 -2.07
CA LEU A 31 -5.79 11.12 -1.29
C LEU A 31 -7.04 11.97 -1.47
N ALA A 32 -7.31 12.85 -0.51
CA ALA A 32 -8.51 13.70 -0.52
C ALA A 32 -8.63 14.59 -1.78
N GLU A 33 -7.50 15.00 -2.35
CA GLU A 33 -7.44 15.78 -3.60
C GLU A 33 -7.46 14.93 -4.87
N GLY A 34 -7.71 13.63 -4.75
CA GLY A 34 -7.88 12.69 -5.87
C GLY A 34 -6.60 12.08 -6.43
N SER A 35 -5.42 12.40 -5.89
CA SER A 35 -4.18 11.67 -6.23
C SER A 35 -4.20 10.26 -5.68
N ARG A 36 -3.42 9.39 -6.28
CA ARG A 36 -3.39 7.95 -5.99
C ARG A 36 -2.00 7.55 -5.58
N VAL A 37 -1.92 6.74 -4.53
CA VAL A 37 -0.68 6.11 -4.07
C VAL A 37 -0.86 4.61 -4.11
N LYS A 38 0.02 3.91 -4.80
CA LYS A 38 0.11 2.45 -4.75
C LYS A 38 1.37 2.09 -3.98
N LEU A 39 1.25 1.17 -3.06
CA LEU A 39 2.37 0.66 -2.26
C LEU A 39 2.65 -0.79 -2.63
N GLY A 40 3.92 -1.12 -2.79
CA GLY A 40 4.40 -2.49 -2.96
C GLY A 40 4.43 -3.28 -1.65
N GLU A 41 5.01 -4.46 -1.69
CA GLU A 41 5.24 -5.28 -0.50
C GLU A 41 6.27 -4.66 0.45
N SER A 42 6.19 -5.01 1.72
CA SER A 42 7.12 -4.57 2.78
C SER A 42 7.34 -3.05 2.81
N ALA A 43 6.36 -2.30 2.33
CA ALA A 43 6.40 -0.84 2.31
C ALA A 43 5.97 -0.25 3.66
N ARG A 44 6.56 0.89 3.98
CA ARG A 44 6.18 1.73 5.11
C ARG A 44 6.00 3.17 4.63
N PHE A 45 4.80 3.68 4.80
CA PHE A 45 4.36 4.93 4.22
C PHE A 45 3.55 5.75 5.22
N SER A 46 3.72 7.07 5.24
CA SER A 46 2.89 7.96 6.02
C SER A 46 2.44 9.20 5.23
N VAL A 47 1.29 9.74 5.62
CA VAL A 47 0.68 10.93 5.03
C VAL A 47 0.63 12.03 6.07
N HIS A 48 1.12 13.20 5.74
CA HIS A 48 1.02 14.41 6.55
C HIS A 48 0.32 15.52 5.78
N THR A 49 -0.93 15.79 6.10
CA THR A 49 -1.66 16.92 5.53
C THR A 49 -1.35 18.18 6.31
N ARG A 50 -0.92 19.23 5.62
CA ARG A 50 -0.58 20.54 6.20
C ARG A 50 -1.59 21.64 5.85
N SER A 51 -2.62 21.32 5.09
CA SER A 51 -3.61 22.29 4.66
C SER A 51 -4.68 22.49 5.73
N LEU A 52 -4.97 23.75 6.07
CA LEU A 52 -6.11 24.13 6.92
C LEU A 52 -7.45 24.10 6.16
N GLN A 53 -7.40 24.18 4.83
CA GLN A 53 -8.55 24.15 3.93
C GLN A 53 -8.21 23.26 2.72
N PRO A 54 -8.22 21.93 2.90
CA PRO A 54 -7.79 20.98 1.85
C PRO A 54 -8.64 21.06 0.58
N GLU A 55 -9.89 21.52 0.70
CA GLU A 55 -10.79 21.75 -0.42
C GLU A 55 -10.43 22.96 -1.30
N LYS A 56 -9.61 23.87 -0.81
CA LYS A 56 -9.14 25.06 -1.54
C LYS A 56 -7.70 24.95 -1.98
N THR A 57 -6.85 24.40 -1.14
CA THR A 57 -5.41 24.22 -1.43
C THR A 57 -4.93 22.98 -0.71
N PHE A 58 -4.48 21.98 -1.45
CA PHE A 58 -3.89 20.80 -0.85
C PHE A 58 -2.39 21.00 -0.65
N ARG A 59 -1.95 20.93 0.60
CA ARG A 59 -0.54 20.87 0.99
C ARG A 59 -0.31 19.59 1.75
N GLY A 60 0.56 18.75 1.25
CA GLY A 60 0.82 17.46 1.85
C GLY A 60 2.29 17.07 1.77
N ALA A 61 2.74 16.34 2.76
CA ALA A 61 4.00 15.60 2.71
C ALA A 61 3.69 14.11 2.81
N LEU A 62 4.29 13.34 1.94
CA LEU A 62 4.20 11.89 1.90
C LEU A 62 5.58 11.34 2.22
N ASP A 63 5.67 10.44 3.19
CA ASP A 63 6.95 9.83 3.56
C ASP A 63 6.94 8.36 3.17
N VAL A 64 7.83 7.98 2.25
CA VAL A 64 8.14 6.60 1.92
C VAL A 64 9.37 6.20 2.70
N LEU A 65 9.17 5.48 3.78
CA LEU A 65 10.21 5.09 4.71
C LEU A 65 10.87 3.76 4.31
N ALA A 66 10.17 2.93 3.55
CA ALA A 66 10.68 1.68 2.98
C ALA A 66 9.76 1.18 1.87
N GLY A 67 10.30 0.38 0.95
CA GLY A 67 9.57 -0.33 -0.09
C GLY A 67 9.33 0.51 -1.34
N ALA A 68 8.56 -0.07 -2.27
CA ALA A 68 8.21 0.56 -3.54
C ALA A 68 6.87 1.30 -3.44
N PHE A 69 6.76 2.40 -4.18
CA PHE A 69 5.51 3.16 -4.32
C PHE A 69 5.33 3.67 -5.75
N ARG A 70 4.10 4.01 -6.11
CA ARG A 70 3.79 4.84 -7.28
C ARG A 70 2.82 5.93 -6.87
N PHE A 71 3.12 7.15 -7.25
CA PHE A 71 2.25 8.30 -7.04
C PHE A 71 1.78 8.82 -8.38
N THR A 72 0.47 8.96 -8.55
CA THR A 72 -0.13 9.52 -9.75
C THR A 72 -1.02 10.70 -9.36
N THR A 73 -0.72 11.87 -9.87
CA THR A 73 -1.52 13.08 -9.65
C THR A 73 -2.95 12.89 -10.18
N GLY A 74 -3.96 13.14 -9.34
CA GLY A 74 -5.35 13.07 -9.74
C GLY A 74 -5.73 14.21 -10.70
N LYS A 75 -6.52 13.92 -11.73
CA LYS A 75 -7.14 14.94 -12.58
C LYS A 75 -8.42 15.39 -11.89
N LEU A 76 -8.40 16.55 -11.24
CA LEU A 76 -9.59 17.15 -10.65
C LEU A 76 -10.34 17.97 -11.70
N LYS A 77 -11.68 17.98 -11.62
CA LYS A 77 -12.56 18.84 -12.47
C LYS A 77 -12.33 20.34 -12.22
N LYS A 78 -11.80 20.72 -11.05
CA LYS A 78 -11.26 22.04 -10.73
C LYS A 78 -9.79 21.87 -10.33
N ALA A 79 -8.90 22.58 -10.99
CA ALA A 79 -7.48 22.61 -10.64
C ALA A 79 -7.32 23.33 -9.31
N LEU A 80 -7.26 22.58 -8.22
CA LEU A 80 -6.85 23.13 -6.92
C LEU A 80 -5.33 23.32 -6.92
N PRO A 81 -4.83 24.42 -6.38
CA PRO A 81 -3.41 24.58 -6.13
C PRO A 81 -2.92 23.44 -5.23
N ARG A 82 -1.85 22.79 -5.63
CA ARG A 82 -1.24 21.66 -4.93
C ARG A 82 0.22 21.95 -4.65
N ASP A 83 0.61 21.64 -3.44
CA ASP A 83 2.00 21.66 -2.98
C ASP A 83 2.23 20.32 -2.26
N VAL A 84 2.71 19.34 -3.01
CA VAL A 84 2.95 17.99 -2.51
C VAL A 84 4.43 17.67 -2.61
N ALA A 85 5.02 17.34 -1.47
CA ALA A 85 6.36 16.82 -1.38
C ALA A 85 6.31 15.33 -1.00
N ILE A 86 7.08 14.51 -1.71
CA ILE A 86 7.29 13.11 -1.32
C ILE A 86 8.73 12.95 -0.84
N ARG A 87 8.92 12.50 0.39
CA ARG A 87 10.22 12.06 0.89
C ARG A 87 10.38 10.57 0.62
N VAL A 88 11.49 10.21 -0.01
CA VAL A 88 11.87 8.83 -0.33
C VAL A 88 13.27 8.63 0.21
N GLY A 89 13.39 7.94 1.32
CA GLY A 89 14.66 7.76 2.00
C GLY A 89 15.36 9.12 2.27
N THR A 90 16.44 9.38 1.56
CA THR A 90 17.25 10.60 1.70
C THR A 90 16.87 11.72 0.72
N ALA A 91 15.97 11.46 -0.22
CA ALA A 91 15.57 12.40 -1.25
C ALA A 91 14.19 13.01 -0.97
N THR A 92 13.99 14.28 -1.33
CA THR A 92 12.69 14.96 -1.32
C THR A 92 12.30 15.32 -2.73
N ILE A 93 11.10 14.92 -3.15
CA ILE A 93 10.57 15.14 -4.50
C ILE A 93 9.46 16.18 -4.42
N GLY A 94 9.63 17.31 -5.10
CA GLY A 94 8.57 18.27 -5.35
C GLY A 94 7.76 17.85 -6.58
N ILE A 95 6.42 17.76 -6.43
CA ILE A 95 5.53 17.23 -7.46
C ILE A 95 4.65 18.32 -8.04
N ARG A 96 4.61 18.37 -9.38
CA ARG A 96 3.70 19.25 -10.10
C ARG A 96 3.08 18.54 -11.31
N GLY A 97 1.94 17.84 -11.07
CA GLY A 97 1.21 17.19 -12.16
C GLY A 97 1.96 15.99 -12.76
N THR A 98 2.31 15.00 -11.94
CA THR A 98 3.27 13.94 -12.31
C THR A 98 2.72 12.54 -12.08
N ASP A 99 3.32 11.56 -12.75
CA ASP A 99 3.29 10.15 -12.41
C ASP A 99 4.73 9.72 -12.09
N VAL A 100 4.95 9.27 -10.86
CA VAL A 100 6.27 8.91 -10.34
C VAL A 100 6.20 7.53 -9.70
N TRP A 101 7.16 6.68 -10.04
CA TRP A 101 7.42 5.44 -9.33
C TRP A 101 8.74 5.58 -8.55
N GLY A 102 8.82 5.00 -7.37
CA GLY A 102 10.06 5.02 -6.61
C GLY A 102 10.15 3.88 -5.61
N LYS A 103 11.35 3.71 -5.08
CA LYS A 103 11.68 2.69 -4.08
C LYS A 103 12.78 3.20 -3.17
N THR A 104 12.70 2.86 -1.89
CA THR A 104 13.80 3.04 -0.94
C THR A 104 14.02 1.76 -0.15
N ASP A 105 15.27 1.39 -0.01
CA ASP A 105 15.72 0.26 0.81
C ASP A 105 17.17 0.51 1.32
N LYS A 106 17.78 -0.52 1.90
CA LYS A 106 19.16 -0.46 2.41
C LYS A 106 20.22 -0.15 1.34
N ASP A 107 19.92 -0.41 0.07
CA ASP A 107 20.86 -0.25 -1.04
C ASP A 107 20.80 1.18 -1.63
N GLY A 108 19.74 1.95 -1.31
CA GLY A 108 19.58 3.34 -1.72
C GLY A 108 18.17 3.72 -2.12
N ASP A 109 18.07 4.86 -2.80
CA ASP A 109 16.83 5.45 -3.26
C ASP A 109 16.77 5.45 -4.79
N LEU A 110 15.63 5.09 -5.36
CA LEU A 110 15.36 5.12 -6.79
C LEU A 110 14.06 5.85 -7.06
N VAL A 111 14.06 6.83 -7.99
CA VAL A 111 12.88 7.59 -8.37
C VAL A 111 12.81 7.67 -9.88
N ALA A 112 11.74 7.12 -10.48
CA ALA A 112 11.49 7.14 -11.92
C ALA A 112 10.38 8.15 -12.26
N LEU A 113 10.64 9.04 -13.21
CA LEU A 113 9.64 9.94 -13.77
C LEU A 113 8.93 9.27 -14.94
N LEU A 114 7.60 9.13 -14.84
CA LEU A 114 6.76 8.52 -15.87
C LEU A 114 6.00 9.56 -16.68
N GLU A 115 5.55 10.64 -16.03
CA GLU A 115 4.84 11.75 -16.66
C GLU A 115 5.08 13.04 -15.87
N GLY A 116 5.18 14.17 -16.57
CA GLY A 116 5.28 15.50 -15.98
C GLY A 116 6.73 15.92 -15.70
N ARG A 117 6.92 16.64 -14.59
CA ARG A 117 8.22 17.19 -14.16
C ARG A 117 8.33 17.12 -12.65
N ILE A 118 9.51 16.78 -12.17
CA ILE A 118 9.82 16.74 -10.73
C ILE A 118 11.14 17.45 -10.44
N GLU A 119 11.25 17.95 -9.23
CA GLU A 119 12.48 18.44 -8.64
C GLU A 119 12.85 17.53 -7.47
N ILE A 120 14.06 17.02 -7.45
CA ILE A 120 14.57 16.13 -6.40
C ILE A 120 15.67 16.87 -5.64
N THR A 121 15.47 17.06 -4.34
CA THR A 121 16.49 17.58 -3.45
C THR A 121 17.09 16.46 -2.63
N ARG A 122 18.40 16.27 -2.69
CA ARG A 122 19.17 15.32 -1.87
C ARG A 122 20.48 15.93 -1.41
N ALA A 123 20.75 15.89 -0.11
CA ALA A 123 21.98 16.47 0.49
C ALA A 123 22.27 17.92 0.03
N GLY A 124 21.23 18.73 -0.10
CA GLY A 124 21.33 20.12 -0.53
C GLY A 124 21.52 20.34 -2.06
N GLN A 125 21.68 19.26 -2.82
CA GLN A 125 21.73 19.34 -4.28
C GLN A 125 20.32 19.18 -4.86
N VAL A 126 20.01 20.02 -5.86
CA VAL A 126 18.74 20.01 -6.59
C VAL A 126 18.96 19.44 -7.98
N THR A 127 18.14 18.45 -8.33
CA THR A 127 18.14 17.82 -9.66
C THR A 127 16.75 17.94 -10.26
N GLU A 128 16.63 18.58 -11.41
CA GLU A 128 15.37 18.65 -12.17
C GLU A 128 15.29 17.48 -13.14
N MET A 129 14.12 16.81 -13.18
CA MET A 129 13.80 15.77 -14.15
C MET A 129 12.54 16.18 -14.91
N ALA A 130 12.66 16.32 -16.25
CA ALA A 130 11.57 16.73 -17.13
C ALA A 130 11.35 15.73 -18.28
N GLU A 131 12.22 14.76 -18.44
CA GLU A 131 12.12 13.73 -19.49
C GLU A 131 11.46 12.47 -18.92
N PRO A 132 10.28 12.06 -19.41
CA PRO A 132 9.66 10.80 -19.06
C PRO A 132 10.57 9.61 -19.36
N LEU A 133 10.39 8.53 -18.62
CA LEU A 133 11.23 7.31 -18.68
C LEU A 133 12.71 7.61 -18.39
N THR A 134 12.96 8.51 -17.45
CA THR A 134 14.26 8.64 -16.78
C THR A 134 14.12 8.28 -15.31
N TYR A 135 15.23 7.92 -14.68
CA TYR A 135 15.24 7.64 -13.25
C TYR A 135 16.46 8.24 -12.56
N PHE A 136 16.22 8.72 -11.36
CA PHE A 136 17.21 9.16 -10.40
C PHE A 136 17.65 7.95 -9.59
N ASP A 137 18.91 7.58 -9.73
CA ASP A 137 19.56 6.45 -9.05
C ASP A 137 20.49 7.01 -7.99
N ALA A 138 20.16 6.79 -6.75
CA ALA A 138 20.85 7.34 -5.58
C ALA A 138 21.31 6.23 -4.62
N PRO A 139 22.33 5.45 -5.00
CA PRO A 139 22.84 4.36 -4.16
C PRO A 139 23.34 4.87 -2.80
N ALA A 140 23.23 4.03 -1.78
CA ALA A 140 23.74 4.36 -0.46
C ALA A 140 25.25 4.68 -0.50
N GLY A 141 25.63 5.81 0.12
CA GLY A 141 27.03 6.25 0.19
C GLY A 141 27.67 6.70 -1.13
N ARG A 142 26.90 6.85 -2.20
CA ARG A 142 27.41 7.31 -3.51
C ARG A 142 26.63 8.51 -4.05
N ALA A 143 27.24 9.21 -5.01
CA ALA A 143 26.58 10.30 -5.73
C ALA A 143 25.39 9.75 -6.53
N ALA A 144 24.32 10.54 -6.58
CA ALA A 144 23.17 10.23 -7.39
C ALA A 144 23.40 10.60 -8.85
N VAL A 145 22.76 9.85 -9.76
CA VAL A 145 22.82 10.09 -11.21
C VAL A 145 21.45 9.94 -11.83
N VAL A 146 21.17 10.70 -12.90
CA VAL A 146 19.97 10.52 -13.72
C VAL A 146 20.32 9.70 -14.95
N LYS A 147 19.51 8.67 -15.24
CA LYS A 147 19.71 7.74 -16.36
C LYS A 147 18.41 7.50 -17.12
N PRO A 148 18.46 7.16 -18.40
CA PRO A 148 17.32 6.63 -19.13
C PRO A 148 16.81 5.36 -18.48
N LEU A 149 15.50 5.18 -18.43
CA LEU A 149 14.84 3.96 -17.92
C LEU A 149 14.34 3.12 -19.09
N ASP A 150 14.89 1.93 -19.23
CA ASP A 150 14.43 0.97 -20.23
C ASP A 150 12.95 0.59 -19.92
N PRO A 151 12.05 0.64 -20.92
CA PRO A 151 10.64 0.31 -20.73
C PRO A 151 10.39 -1.11 -20.20
N GLU A 152 11.20 -2.08 -20.57
CA GLU A 152 11.06 -3.46 -20.09
C GLU A 152 11.53 -3.58 -18.63
N VAL A 153 12.56 -2.83 -18.24
CA VAL A 153 12.95 -2.71 -16.83
C VAL A 153 11.84 -2.05 -16.05
N PHE A 154 11.26 -0.96 -16.58
CA PHE A 154 10.12 -0.28 -15.91
C PHE A 154 8.91 -1.20 -15.74
N LYS A 155 8.55 -2.03 -16.72
CA LYS A 155 7.45 -2.99 -16.59
C LYS A 155 7.64 -3.93 -15.38
N LYS A 156 8.90 -4.37 -15.15
CA LYS A 156 9.24 -5.20 -13.98
C LYS A 156 9.12 -4.43 -12.66
N LEU A 157 9.57 -3.17 -12.64
CA LEU A 157 9.44 -2.30 -11.46
C LEU A 157 7.98 -1.97 -11.16
N ALA A 158 7.19 -1.62 -12.17
CA ALA A 158 5.77 -1.30 -12.03
C ALA A 158 4.97 -2.44 -11.38
N ARG A 159 5.29 -3.70 -11.70
CA ARG A 159 4.65 -4.88 -11.09
C ARG A 159 4.79 -4.94 -9.57
N GLN A 160 5.79 -4.30 -8.99
CA GLN A 160 5.96 -4.26 -7.53
C GLN A 160 4.83 -3.49 -6.83
N THR A 161 4.20 -2.54 -7.51
CA THR A 161 3.12 -1.69 -6.96
C THR A 161 1.76 -1.92 -7.62
N GLU A 162 1.68 -2.67 -8.72
CA GLU A 162 0.40 -2.93 -9.41
C GLU A 162 -0.41 -3.99 -8.68
N ILE A 163 -1.71 -3.74 -8.55
CA ILE A 163 -2.72 -4.69 -8.08
C ILE A 163 -3.49 -5.14 -9.32
N LEU A 164 -3.26 -6.38 -9.73
CA LEU A 164 -3.90 -6.98 -10.89
C LEU A 164 -5.14 -7.79 -10.47
N ALA A 165 -6.04 -8.01 -11.41
CA ALA A 165 -7.14 -8.96 -11.23
C ALA A 165 -6.55 -10.36 -10.97
N GLY A 166 -7.05 -11.05 -9.95
CA GLY A 166 -6.53 -12.36 -9.52
C GLY A 166 -5.43 -12.29 -8.45
N ASP A 167 -4.97 -11.12 -8.05
CA ASP A 167 -3.95 -10.97 -6.98
C ASP A 167 -4.50 -11.20 -5.57
N GLY A 168 -5.79 -11.47 -5.41
CA GLY A 168 -6.45 -11.66 -4.13
C GLY A 168 -6.62 -10.35 -3.35
N ALA A 169 -6.92 -9.27 -4.04
CA ALA A 169 -7.14 -7.98 -3.42
C ALA A 169 -8.46 -7.95 -2.63
N ALA A 170 -8.41 -7.45 -1.39
CA ALA A 170 -9.61 -7.19 -0.59
C ALA A 170 -10.46 -6.08 -1.19
N SER A 171 -11.79 -6.18 -1.04
CA SER A 171 -12.76 -5.20 -1.52
C SER A 171 -13.75 -4.84 -0.43
N ALA A 172 -14.02 -3.56 -0.20
CA ALA A 172 -14.97 -3.07 0.80
C ALA A 172 -16.40 -3.61 0.61
N ARG A 173 -16.78 -3.93 -0.63
CA ARG A 173 -18.10 -4.48 -1.00
C ARG A 173 -18.01 -5.94 -1.45
N GLY A 174 -16.91 -6.61 -1.18
CA GLY A 174 -16.71 -8.00 -1.56
C GLY A 174 -17.68 -8.93 -0.81
N LYS A 175 -18.38 -9.78 -1.56
CA LYS A 175 -19.34 -10.75 -1.01
C LYS A 175 -18.72 -12.11 -0.70
N ARG A 176 -17.46 -12.31 -1.07
CA ARG A 176 -16.71 -13.54 -0.80
C ARG A 176 -15.81 -13.33 0.41
N SER A 177 -15.61 -14.39 1.17
CA SER A 177 -14.73 -14.39 2.34
C SER A 177 -13.92 -15.69 2.38
N ILE A 178 -12.94 -15.74 3.25
CA ILE A 178 -12.12 -16.92 3.50
C ILE A 178 -12.27 -17.29 4.95
N LEU A 179 -12.58 -18.55 5.23
CA LEU A 179 -12.43 -19.10 6.57
C LEU A 179 -10.97 -19.46 6.77
N ALA A 180 -10.31 -18.77 7.67
CA ALA A 180 -8.91 -19.01 8.04
C ALA A 180 -8.77 -20.11 9.09
N GLY A 181 -9.85 -20.42 9.79
CA GLY A 181 -9.93 -21.47 10.78
C GLY A 181 -11.14 -21.29 11.70
N SER A 182 -11.43 -22.32 12.46
CA SER A 182 -12.46 -22.30 13.52
C SER A 182 -11.87 -22.90 14.79
N ALA A 183 -12.30 -22.38 15.94
CA ALA A 183 -11.94 -22.89 17.25
C ALA A 183 -13.18 -22.98 18.12
N ASP A 184 -13.16 -23.88 19.09
CA ASP A 184 -14.19 -24.08 20.12
C ASP A 184 -14.00 -23.19 21.34
N SER A 185 -12.90 -22.40 21.36
CA SER A 185 -12.57 -21.44 22.41
C SER A 185 -12.13 -20.09 21.85
N GLU A 186 -12.36 -19.04 22.61
CA GLU A 186 -11.89 -17.69 22.27
C GLU A 186 -10.37 -17.62 22.14
N ALA A 187 -9.63 -18.30 23.03
CA ALA A 187 -8.18 -18.33 23.01
C ALA A 187 -7.64 -18.98 21.72
N GLY A 188 -8.27 -20.08 21.27
CA GLY A 188 -7.92 -20.73 20.01
C GLY A 188 -8.21 -19.84 18.80
N ALA A 189 -9.33 -19.13 18.81
CA ALA A 189 -9.68 -18.19 17.74
C ALA A 189 -8.74 -16.97 17.72
N LEU A 190 -8.35 -16.44 18.87
CA LEU A 190 -7.38 -15.35 18.99
C LEU A 190 -6.01 -15.75 18.43
N ALA A 191 -5.54 -16.97 18.68
CA ALA A 191 -4.28 -17.44 18.12
C ALA A 191 -4.29 -17.46 16.58
N ILE A 192 -5.38 -17.94 15.96
CA ILE A 192 -5.55 -17.91 14.50
C ILE A 192 -5.67 -16.47 13.99
N TYR A 193 -6.40 -15.63 14.71
CA TYR A 193 -6.60 -14.21 14.38
C TYR A 193 -5.27 -13.44 14.41
N ASP A 194 -4.46 -13.61 15.44
CA ASP A 194 -3.17 -12.93 15.57
C ASP A 194 -2.20 -13.40 14.48
N GLN A 195 -2.14 -14.70 14.21
CA GLN A 195 -1.34 -15.25 13.12
C GLN A 195 -1.76 -14.69 11.74
N ALA A 196 -3.06 -14.52 11.51
CA ALA A 196 -3.58 -13.91 10.28
C ALA A 196 -3.19 -12.43 10.18
N ARG A 197 -3.24 -11.69 11.29
CA ARG A 197 -2.86 -10.27 11.36
C ARG A 197 -1.36 -10.07 11.14
N ASP A 198 -0.54 -10.88 11.76
CA ASP A 198 0.91 -10.83 11.62
C ASP A 198 1.34 -11.12 10.17
N ALA A 199 0.59 -12.00 9.49
CA ALA A 199 0.73 -12.25 8.06
C ALA A 199 0.13 -11.14 7.15
N GLY A 200 -0.41 -10.05 7.72
CA GLY A 200 -0.93 -8.89 6.98
C GLY A 200 -2.35 -9.02 6.45
N PHE A 201 -3.14 -9.98 6.95
CA PHE A 201 -4.54 -10.16 6.54
C PHE A 201 -5.51 -9.46 7.49
N ALA A 202 -6.56 -8.83 6.93
CA ALA A 202 -7.67 -8.28 7.69
C ALA A 202 -8.58 -9.41 8.18
N ALA A 203 -8.37 -9.85 9.42
CA ALA A 203 -9.13 -10.91 10.06
C ALA A 203 -10.24 -10.37 10.96
N ARG A 204 -11.29 -11.15 11.13
CA ARG A 204 -12.40 -10.93 12.08
C ARG A 204 -12.79 -12.26 12.70
N ILE A 205 -13.08 -12.26 14.00
CA ILE A 205 -13.67 -13.40 14.69
C ILE A 205 -15.19 -13.28 14.62
N ARG A 206 -15.86 -14.38 14.22
CA ARG A 206 -17.32 -14.50 14.17
C ARG A 206 -17.76 -15.66 15.04
N PRO A 207 -18.31 -15.37 16.23
CA PRO A 207 -18.93 -16.40 17.05
C PRO A 207 -20.14 -17.01 16.32
N ARG A 208 -20.29 -18.31 16.39
CA ARG A 208 -21.41 -19.06 15.84
C ARG A 208 -21.86 -20.10 16.84
N GLU A 209 -23.14 -20.09 17.18
CA GLU A 209 -23.75 -21.10 18.01
C GLU A 209 -23.79 -22.45 17.27
N VAL A 210 -23.50 -23.52 17.96
CA VAL A 210 -23.55 -24.89 17.41
C VAL A 210 -24.77 -25.64 17.90
N GLU A 211 -25.27 -26.52 17.04
CA GLU A 211 -26.41 -27.37 17.35
C GLU A 211 -26.07 -28.28 18.56
N GLY A 212 -26.91 -28.28 19.58
CA GLY A 212 -26.63 -28.98 20.84
C GLY A 212 -26.05 -28.07 21.96
N GLY A 213 -25.88 -26.78 21.70
CA GLY A 213 -25.37 -25.80 22.64
C GLY A 213 -23.85 -25.64 22.57
N GLY A 214 -23.40 -24.44 22.89
CA GLY A 214 -21.99 -24.06 22.82
C GLY A 214 -21.65 -23.11 21.65
N TRP A 215 -20.41 -22.68 21.57
CA TRP A 215 -19.95 -21.72 20.60
C TRP A 215 -18.76 -22.23 19.80
N THR A 216 -18.74 -21.90 18.51
CA THR A 216 -17.58 -22.01 17.64
C THR A 216 -17.21 -20.62 17.17
N TYR A 217 -15.92 -20.33 17.13
CA TYR A 217 -15.39 -19.02 16.75
C TYR A 217 -14.69 -19.15 15.39
N ASP A 218 -15.38 -18.69 14.35
CA ASP A 218 -14.84 -18.68 12.99
C ASP A 218 -13.95 -17.47 12.78
N VAL A 219 -12.70 -17.67 12.38
CA VAL A 219 -11.80 -16.59 11.95
C VAL A 219 -11.95 -16.40 10.44
N VAL A 220 -12.43 -15.23 10.03
CA VAL A 220 -12.81 -14.93 8.64
C VAL A 220 -11.97 -13.77 8.11
N LEU A 221 -11.42 -13.95 6.91
CA LEU A 221 -10.66 -12.91 6.21
C LEU A 221 -11.53 -12.21 5.17
N GLY A 222 -11.38 -10.92 5.10
CA GLY A 222 -11.74 -10.05 4.03
C GLY A 222 -12.98 -9.62 3.63
N GLY A 223 -13.50 -9.25 2.71
CA GLY A 223 -14.34 -9.21 1.56
C GLY A 223 -13.54 -9.24 0.27
N TYR A 224 -13.92 -10.12 -0.63
CA TYR A 224 -13.30 -10.25 -1.95
C TYR A 224 -14.36 -10.10 -3.04
N ALA A 225 -13.98 -9.45 -4.16
CA ALA A 225 -14.92 -9.16 -5.23
C ALA A 225 -15.39 -10.41 -5.98
N SER A 226 -14.56 -11.43 -6.09
CA SER A 226 -14.85 -12.69 -6.78
C SER A 226 -14.31 -13.91 -6.04
N ALA A 227 -14.73 -15.10 -6.47
CA ALA A 227 -14.19 -16.36 -5.97
C ALA A 227 -12.70 -16.51 -6.33
N ALA A 228 -12.28 -16.04 -7.50
CA ALA A 228 -10.88 -16.07 -7.92
C ALA A 228 -9.99 -15.22 -7.01
N GLU A 229 -10.43 -14.00 -6.65
CA GLU A 229 -9.72 -13.17 -5.69
C GLU A 229 -9.64 -13.81 -4.30
N ALA A 230 -10.73 -14.40 -3.82
CA ALA A 230 -10.72 -15.10 -2.55
C ALA A 230 -9.80 -16.32 -2.58
N GLN A 231 -9.78 -17.09 -3.69
CA GLN A 231 -8.90 -18.25 -3.85
C GLN A 231 -7.42 -17.84 -3.84
N SER A 232 -7.05 -16.78 -4.59
CA SER A 232 -5.68 -16.26 -4.60
C SER A 232 -5.24 -15.78 -3.22
N ALA A 233 -6.13 -15.11 -2.48
CA ALA A 233 -5.86 -14.70 -1.12
C ALA A 233 -5.73 -15.89 -0.16
N ALA A 234 -6.53 -16.95 -0.32
CA ALA A 234 -6.43 -18.18 0.47
C ALA A 234 -5.09 -18.91 0.26
N VAL A 235 -4.62 -18.96 -0.98
CA VAL A 235 -3.29 -19.51 -1.30
C VAL A 235 -2.18 -18.70 -0.61
N ARG A 236 -2.22 -17.37 -0.72
CA ARG A 236 -1.23 -16.50 -0.03
C ARG A 236 -1.28 -16.66 1.49
N PHE A 237 -2.48 -16.74 2.06
CA PHE A 237 -2.67 -16.98 3.49
C PHE A 237 -2.02 -18.28 3.93
N LYS A 238 -2.32 -19.39 3.22
CA LYS A 238 -1.71 -20.69 3.50
C LYS A 238 -0.19 -20.65 3.40
N THR A 239 0.36 -19.98 2.38
CA THR A 239 1.82 -19.85 2.21
C THR A 239 2.45 -19.06 3.35
N ALA A 240 1.79 -17.99 3.83
CA ALA A 240 2.33 -17.12 4.87
C ALA A 240 2.20 -17.72 6.29
N THR A 241 1.15 -18.50 6.55
CA THR A 241 0.81 -18.96 7.91
C THR A 241 0.93 -20.47 8.11
N GLY A 242 0.95 -21.26 7.03
CA GLY A 242 0.82 -22.73 7.09
C GLY A 242 -0.60 -23.20 7.36
N LEU A 243 -1.55 -22.33 7.72
CA LEU A 243 -2.94 -22.70 8.03
C LEU A 243 -3.73 -22.98 6.76
N ALA A 244 -4.62 -23.99 6.84
CA ALA A 244 -5.59 -24.24 5.78
C ALA A 244 -6.64 -23.11 5.73
N ALA A 245 -7.10 -22.79 4.53
CA ALA A 245 -8.11 -21.76 4.34
C ALA A 245 -9.14 -22.18 3.30
N ALA A 246 -10.41 -21.86 3.53
CA ALA A 246 -11.52 -22.23 2.65
C ALA A 246 -12.30 -20.98 2.21
N VAL A 247 -12.57 -20.86 0.91
CA VAL A 247 -13.39 -19.78 0.35
C VAL A 247 -14.87 -20.02 0.72
N ARG A 248 -15.52 -18.98 1.22
CA ARG A 248 -16.95 -18.93 1.54
C ARG A 248 -17.69 -17.86 0.74
N ARG A 249 -18.99 -18.08 0.58
CA ARG A 249 -19.91 -17.08 0.03
C ARG A 249 -20.17 -15.96 1.01
#